data_e7365315abf70f73643ba4ef2f02b166
#
_entry.id   e7365315abf70f73643ba4ef2f02b166
#
_cell.length_a   1.000
_cell.length_b   1.000
_cell.length_c   1.000
_cell.angle_alpha   90.00
_cell.angle_beta   90.00
_cell.angle_gamma   90.00
#
_symmetry.space_group_name_H-M   'P 1'
#
loop_
_entity.id
_entity.type
_entity.pdbx_description
1 polymer ?
#
loop_
_entity_poly.entity_id
_entity_poly.type
_entity_poly.pdbx_seq_one_letter_code
_entity_poly.pdbx_strand_id
1 'polypeptide(L)'
;HSSGVWTILTKGKIGETYLIGADGEKNNKEVLELILKEMGQAEDAYDHVTDRAGHDLRYAIDASKLRDELGWKPEFTNFEAGLKETIKWYTDNQEWWKAEKEAVEANYSKTQEIITV
;
A
#
# COMPACT_ATOMS: atom_id res chain seq x y z
N HIS A 1 4.83 -7.21 -6.38
CA HIS A 1 6.13 -7.25 -5.70
C HIS A 1 6.81 -8.61 -5.89
N SER A 2 6.18 -9.74 -5.54
CA SER A 2 6.75 -11.09 -5.59
C SER A 2 7.30 -11.47 -6.98
N SER A 3 6.63 -11.10 -8.07
CA SER A 3 7.12 -11.32 -9.43
C SER A 3 8.41 -10.53 -9.73
N GLY A 4 8.55 -9.32 -9.16
CA GLY A 4 9.77 -8.53 -9.24
C GLY A 4 10.94 -9.23 -8.52
N VAL A 5 10.71 -9.70 -7.31
CA VAL A 5 11.71 -10.49 -6.54
C VAL A 5 12.15 -11.73 -7.32
N TRP A 6 11.20 -12.47 -7.89
CA TRP A 6 11.49 -13.66 -8.71
C TRP A 6 12.33 -13.32 -9.95
N THR A 7 12.00 -12.22 -10.63
CA THR A 7 12.75 -11.75 -11.79
C THR A 7 14.19 -11.39 -11.41
N ILE A 8 14.39 -10.69 -10.29
CA ILE A 8 15.73 -10.33 -9.79
C ILE A 8 16.52 -11.60 -9.43
N LEU A 9 15.89 -12.54 -8.71
CA LEU A 9 16.53 -13.80 -8.29
C LEU A 9 17.03 -14.61 -9.50
N THR A 10 16.24 -14.65 -10.59
CA THR A 10 16.51 -15.53 -11.74
C THR A 10 17.32 -14.86 -12.86
N LYS A 11 17.30 -13.52 -12.96
CA LYS A 11 17.89 -12.78 -14.07
C LYS A 11 18.82 -11.64 -13.63
N GLY A 12 18.77 -11.25 -12.34
CA GLY A 12 19.58 -10.15 -11.81
C GLY A 12 21.07 -10.46 -11.83
N LYS A 13 21.87 -9.43 -11.94
CA LYS A 13 23.35 -9.55 -11.82
C LYS A 13 23.72 -9.60 -10.34
N ILE A 14 24.58 -10.52 -9.97
CA ILE A 14 25.09 -10.67 -8.61
C ILE A 14 25.82 -9.39 -8.17
N GLY A 15 25.50 -8.89 -6.99
CA GLY A 15 26.08 -7.69 -6.42
C GLY A 15 25.38 -6.38 -6.82
N GLU A 16 24.37 -6.44 -7.71
CA GLU A 16 23.59 -5.27 -8.11
C GLU A 16 22.34 -5.08 -7.24
N THR A 17 21.93 -3.83 -7.09
CA THR A 17 20.69 -3.44 -6.41
C THR A 17 19.62 -3.10 -7.44
N TYR A 18 18.43 -3.64 -7.25
CA TYR A 18 17.24 -3.34 -8.04
C TYR A 18 16.11 -2.88 -7.14
N LEU A 19 15.47 -1.77 -7.52
CA LEU A 19 14.29 -1.25 -6.81
C LEU A 19 13.02 -1.76 -7.50
N ILE A 20 11.99 -2.09 -6.69
CA ILE A 20 10.71 -2.61 -7.18
C ILE A 20 9.64 -1.58 -6.88
N GLY A 21 9.02 -1.02 -7.91
CA GLY A 21 7.96 -0.01 -7.80
C GLY A 21 7.11 0.05 -9.06
N ALA A 22 5.98 0.74 -9.00
CA ALA A 22 4.99 0.83 -10.07
C ALA A 22 4.55 2.27 -10.38
N ASP A 23 5.38 3.28 -10.10
CA ASP A 23 5.14 4.70 -10.38
C ASP A 23 3.74 5.21 -9.89
N GLY A 24 3.23 4.61 -8.79
CA GLY A 24 1.90 4.87 -8.23
C GLY A 24 1.92 5.81 -7.04
N GLU A 25 2.69 6.91 -7.12
CA GLU A 25 2.81 7.86 -6.01
C GLU A 25 1.48 8.59 -5.75
N LYS A 26 0.97 8.46 -4.52
CA LYS A 26 -0.24 9.13 -4.02
C LYS A 26 -0.06 9.52 -2.56
N ASN A 27 -0.67 10.63 -2.15
CA ASN A 27 -0.69 10.97 -0.74
C ASN A 27 -1.74 10.13 0.03
N ASN A 28 -1.58 10.05 1.36
CA ASN A 28 -2.44 9.22 2.20
C ASN A 28 -3.92 9.59 2.09
N LYS A 29 -4.24 10.88 1.94
CA LYS A 29 -5.62 11.36 1.80
C LYS A 29 -6.24 10.90 0.49
N GLU A 30 -5.53 11.02 -0.63
CA GLU A 30 -5.99 10.51 -1.94
C GLU A 30 -6.27 9.00 -1.91
N VAL A 31 -5.39 8.23 -1.25
CA VAL A 31 -5.61 6.77 -1.11
C VAL A 31 -6.84 6.49 -0.26
N LEU A 32 -7.03 7.21 0.85
CA LEU A 32 -8.19 7.07 1.73
C LEU A 32 -9.49 7.41 1.02
N GLU A 33 -9.54 8.52 0.28
CA GLU A 33 -10.70 8.95 -0.49
C GLU A 33 -11.09 7.89 -1.54
N LEU A 34 -10.10 7.28 -2.21
CA LEU A 34 -10.36 6.18 -3.15
C LEU A 34 -10.93 4.94 -2.46
N ILE A 35 -10.43 4.60 -1.28
CA ILE A 35 -10.95 3.47 -0.49
C ILE A 35 -12.40 3.73 -0.10
N LEU A 36 -12.69 4.90 0.48
CA LEU A 36 -14.05 5.28 0.89
C LEU A 36 -15.03 5.22 -0.29
N LYS A 37 -14.63 5.77 -1.43
CA LYS A 37 -15.41 5.74 -2.67
C LYS A 37 -15.73 4.31 -3.13
N GLU A 38 -14.71 3.44 -3.21
CA GLU A 38 -14.90 2.05 -3.65
C GLU A 38 -15.74 1.23 -2.66
N MET A 39 -15.70 1.57 -1.38
CA MET A 39 -16.51 0.94 -0.32
C MET A 39 -17.89 1.57 -0.16
N GLY A 40 -18.24 2.60 -0.94
CA GLY A 40 -19.52 3.31 -0.85
C GLY A 40 -19.72 4.03 0.48
N GLN A 41 -18.63 4.47 1.12
CA GLN A 41 -18.66 5.25 2.36
C GLN A 41 -18.72 6.76 2.06
N ALA A 42 -19.11 7.56 3.07
CA ALA A 42 -19.05 9.01 2.98
C ALA A 42 -17.59 9.50 2.83
N GLU A 43 -17.38 10.59 2.11
CA GLU A 43 -16.03 11.13 1.84
C GLU A 43 -15.29 11.55 3.12
N ASP A 44 -16.01 11.87 4.18
CA ASP A 44 -15.52 12.29 5.50
C ASP A 44 -15.57 11.18 6.56
N ALA A 45 -15.77 9.91 6.16
CA ALA A 45 -15.84 8.78 7.07
C ALA A 45 -14.47 8.37 7.64
N TYR A 46 -13.71 9.33 8.17
CA TYR A 46 -12.42 9.11 8.83
C TYR A 46 -12.16 10.15 9.93
N ASP A 47 -11.30 9.80 10.87
CA ASP A 47 -10.85 10.69 11.93
C ASP A 47 -9.39 11.12 11.71
N HIS A 48 -9.09 12.37 12.09
CA HIS A 48 -7.72 12.82 12.18
C HIS A 48 -7.12 12.41 13.54
N VAL A 49 -5.94 11.82 13.49
CA VAL A 49 -5.21 11.39 14.70
C VAL A 49 -3.82 12.05 14.77
N THR A 50 -3.22 12.03 15.95
CA THR A 50 -1.85 12.54 16.14
C THR A 50 -0.89 11.80 15.23
N ASP A 51 -0.05 12.54 14.50
CA ASP A 51 0.94 11.97 13.62
C ASP A 51 2.04 11.24 14.42
N ARG A 52 2.56 10.19 13.81
CA ARG A 52 3.63 9.38 14.38
C ARG A 52 4.94 10.16 14.33
N ALA A 53 5.68 10.20 15.46
CA ALA A 53 7.01 10.79 15.49
C ALA A 53 7.95 10.10 14.49
N GLY A 54 8.66 10.88 13.67
CA GLY A 54 9.55 10.36 12.63
C GLY A 54 8.85 9.77 11.42
N HIS A 55 7.59 10.14 11.18
CA HIS A 55 6.87 9.73 9.98
C HIS A 55 7.51 10.33 8.72
N ASP A 56 7.79 9.49 7.71
CA ASP A 56 8.34 9.95 6.46
C ASP A 56 7.32 10.77 5.66
N LEU A 57 7.75 11.91 5.16
CA LEU A 57 6.89 12.82 4.39
C LEU A 57 6.52 12.24 3.02
N ARG A 58 7.42 11.44 2.42
CA ARG A 58 7.25 10.95 1.05
C ARG A 58 7.99 9.64 0.83
N TYR A 59 7.32 8.71 0.15
CA TYR A 59 7.92 7.52 -0.42
C TYR A 59 7.86 7.59 -1.94
N ALA A 60 9.00 7.46 -2.60
CA ALA A 60 9.08 7.37 -4.06
C ALA A 60 10.20 6.41 -4.44
N ILE A 61 9.94 5.49 -5.36
CA ILE A 61 10.87 4.47 -5.79
C ILE A 61 10.95 4.49 -7.32
N ASP A 62 12.16 4.68 -7.85
CA ASP A 62 12.44 4.53 -9.28
C ASP A 62 12.81 3.08 -9.61
N ALA A 63 11.91 2.37 -10.29
CA ALA A 63 12.10 0.99 -10.74
C ALA A 63 12.59 0.89 -12.21
N SER A 64 13.05 1.97 -12.81
CA SER A 64 13.47 2.00 -14.22
C SER A 64 14.57 0.97 -14.51
N LYS A 65 15.59 0.85 -13.66
CA LYS A 65 16.66 -0.14 -13.82
C LYS A 65 16.12 -1.58 -13.92
N LEU A 66 15.16 -1.95 -13.08
CA LEU A 66 14.55 -3.28 -13.11
C LEU A 66 13.79 -3.53 -14.41
N ARG A 67 13.08 -2.52 -14.90
CA ARG A 67 12.38 -2.58 -16.19
C ARG A 67 13.34 -2.69 -17.37
N ASP A 68 14.32 -1.80 -17.40
CA ASP A 68 15.20 -1.63 -18.56
C ASP A 68 16.21 -2.78 -18.70
N GLU A 69 16.78 -3.26 -17.60
CA GLU A 69 17.78 -4.31 -17.62
C GLU A 69 17.16 -5.73 -17.60
N LEU A 70 16.09 -5.97 -16.84
CA LEU A 70 15.54 -7.30 -16.65
C LEU A 70 14.16 -7.50 -17.31
N GLY A 71 13.58 -6.45 -17.90
CA GLY A 71 12.31 -6.51 -18.62
C GLY A 71 11.09 -6.74 -17.72
N TRP A 72 11.22 -6.56 -16.41
CA TRP A 72 10.09 -6.71 -15.50
C TRP A 72 9.08 -5.57 -15.66
N LYS A 73 7.80 -5.92 -15.63
CA LYS A 73 6.69 -4.96 -15.63
C LYS A 73 5.74 -5.33 -14.51
N PRO A 74 5.25 -4.34 -13.70
CA PRO A 74 4.20 -4.59 -12.73
C PRO A 74 2.91 -5.00 -13.43
N GLU A 75 2.18 -5.92 -12.85
CA GLU A 75 0.88 -6.38 -13.37
C GLU A 75 -0.17 -5.27 -13.26
N PHE A 76 -0.21 -4.59 -12.10
CA PHE A 76 -1.10 -3.46 -11.86
C PHE A 76 -0.33 -2.15 -12.03
N THR A 77 -0.56 -1.47 -13.16
CA THR A 77 0.00 -0.13 -13.46
C THR A 77 -1.00 0.98 -13.16
N ASN A 78 -2.30 0.66 -13.10
CA ASN A 78 -3.35 1.58 -12.68
C ASN A 78 -3.62 1.38 -11.19
N PHE A 79 -3.35 2.42 -10.39
CA PHE A 79 -3.50 2.37 -8.94
C PHE A 79 -4.94 2.07 -8.50
N GLU A 80 -5.94 2.71 -9.11
CA GLU A 80 -7.35 2.53 -8.76
C GLU A 80 -7.82 1.10 -9.04
N ALA A 81 -7.43 0.54 -10.19
CA ALA A 81 -7.78 -0.85 -10.53
C ALA A 81 -7.14 -1.84 -9.54
N GLY A 82 -5.86 -1.66 -9.19
CA GLY A 82 -5.19 -2.50 -8.21
C GLY A 82 -5.78 -2.36 -6.79
N LEU A 83 -6.15 -1.15 -6.40
CA LEU A 83 -6.82 -0.90 -5.12
C LEU A 83 -8.18 -1.60 -5.05
N LYS A 84 -8.97 -1.53 -6.11
CA LYS A 84 -10.27 -2.21 -6.21
C LYS A 84 -10.15 -3.73 -6.06
N GLU A 85 -9.19 -4.35 -6.74
CA GLU A 85 -8.90 -5.78 -6.59
C GLU A 85 -8.48 -6.12 -5.15
N THR A 86 -7.69 -5.27 -4.53
CA THR A 86 -7.28 -5.42 -3.13
C THR A 86 -8.47 -5.35 -2.18
N ILE A 87 -9.34 -4.35 -2.32
CA ILE A 87 -10.56 -4.20 -1.50
C ILE A 87 -11.45 -5.42 -1.68
N LYS A 88 -11.64 -5.87 -2.93
CA LYS A 88 -12.42 -7.07 -3.23
C LYS A 88 -11.85 -8.30 -2.52
N TRP A 89 -10.54 -8.49 -2.60
CA TRP A 89 -9.88 -9.63 -1.94
C TRP A 89 -10.11 -9.62 -0.42
N TYR A 90 -9.92 -8.47 0.25
CA TYR A 90 -10.17 -8.34 1.68
C TYR A 90 -11.65 -8.58 2.05
N THR A 91 -12.56 -8.14 1.20
CA THR A 91 -14.00 -8.37 1.40
C THR A 91 -14.35 -9.85 1.29
N ASP A 92 -13.78 -10.55 0.31
CA ASP A 92 -14.06 -11.96 0.05
C ASP A 92 -13.35 -12.91 1.02
N ASN A 93 -12.25 -12.48 1.65
CA ASN A 93 -11.41 -13.30 2.51
C ASN A 93 -11.38 -12.83 3.98
N GLN A 94 -12.51 -12.43 4.52
CA GLN A 94 -12.62 -11.84 5.87
C GLN A 94 -12.10 -12.77 6.98
N GLU A 95 -12.29 -14.08 6.85
CA GLU A 95 -11.84 -15.06 7.85
C GLU A 95 -10.31 -15.11 7.98
N TRP A 96 -9.59 -14.75 6.90
CA TRP A 96 -8.13 -14.76 6.89
C TRP A 96 -7.51 -13.67 7.79
N TRP A 97 -8.14 -12.51 7.92
CA TRP A 97 -7.57 -11.36 8.63
C TRP A 97 -8.33 -10.92 9.89
N LYS A 98 -9.61 -11.28 10.05
CA LYS A 98 -10.44 -10.82 11.18
C LYS A 98 -9.89 -11.22 12.54
N ALA A 99 -9.34 -12.42 12.67
CA ALA A 99 -8.84 -12.91 13.95
C ALA A 99 -7.68 -12.06 14.52
N GLU A 100 -6.86 -11.50 13.65
CA GLU A 100 -5.71 -10.67 14.07
C GLU A 100 -6.08 -9.19 14.22
N LYS A 101 -7.10 -8.73 13.51
CA LYS A 101 -7.52 -7.33 13.51
C LYS A 101 -7.87 -6.82 14.90
N GLU A 102 -8.66 -7.56 15.65
CA GLU A 102 -9.11 -7.17 16.99
C GLU A 102 -7.93 -6.96 17.96
N ALA A 103 -6.92 -7.80 17.89
CA ALA A 103 -5.71 -7.67 18.71
C ALA A 103 -4.88 -6.44 18.34
N VAL A 104 -4.79 -6.14 17.06
CA VAL A 104 -4.05 -4.97 16.54
C VAL A 104 -4.78 -3.67 16.89
N GLU A 105 -6.09 -3.58 16.69
CA GLU A 105 -6.88 -2.40 17.01
C GLU A 105 -6.88 -2.07 18.51
N ALA A 106 -6.91 -3.08 19.38
CA ALA A 106 -6.80 -2.89 20.83
C ALA A 106 -5.44 -2.27 21.25
N ASN A 107 -4.39 -2.46 20.46
CA ASN A 107 -3.10 -1.82 20.69
C ASN A 107 -3.04 -0.40 20.11
N TYR A 108 -3.63 -0.15 18.96
CA TYR A 108 -3.67 1.19 18.36
C TYR A 108 -4.48 2.19 19.20
N SER A 109 -5.63 1.79 19.73
CA SER A 109 -6.46 2.65 20.58
C SER A 109 -5.78 3.12 21.88
N LYS A 110 -4.69 2.47 22.30
CA LYS A 110 -3.89 2.90 23.45
C LYS A 110 -2.83 3.95 23.12
N THR A 111 -2.50 4.13 21.85
CA THR A 111 -1.36 4.96 21.41
C THR A 111 -1.75 6.16 20.55
N GLN A 112 -3.01 6.27 20.13
CA GLN A 112 -3.49 7.36 19.28
C GLN A 112 -4.61 8.14 19.96
N GLU A 113 -4.44 9.46 20.11
CA GLU A 113 -5.49 10.39 20.51
C GLU A 113 -6.19 10.95 19.27
N ILE A 114 -7.52 10.94 19.27
CA ILE A 114 -8.34 11.55 18.20
C ILE A 114 -8.23 13.07 18.35
N ILE A 115 -7.81 13.75 17.29
CA ILE A 115 -7.72 15.22 17.23
C ILE A 115 -9.05 15.73 16.64
N THR A 116 -9.81 16.48 17.45
CA THR A 116 -10.98 17.24 16.96
C THR A 116 -10.48 18.47 16.22
N VAL A 117 -10.72 18.55 14.90
CA VAL A 117 -10.38 19.70 14.02
C VAL A 117 -11.57 20.64 13.96
#